data_ee8988e7ede246101573828f64c9e03a
#
_entry.id   ee8988e7ede246101573828f64c9e03a
#
_cell.length_a   1.000
_cell.length_b   1.000
_cell.length_c   1.000
_cell.angle_alpha   90.00
_cell.angle_beta   90.00
_cell.angle_gamma   90.00
#
_symmetry.space_group_name_H-M   'P 1'
#
loop_
_entity.id
_entity.type
_entity.pdbx_description
1 polymer ?
#
loop_
_entity_poly.entity_id
_entity_poly.type
_entity_poly.pdbx_seq_one_letter_code
_entity_poly.pdbx_strand_id
1 'polypeptide(L)'
;MLELTNRRLSLSVTEDGSSASIEDRVRRCTWRVDRSRSGWRSKGDGQPFERFGPGRARRTAGGIEVSYAAAGGTVSYTWALADDHVEVRLRCDAEDVECASLPGPMLPEDGGREIAVPLYQGLLLGGRGEPWEMTVGHGGHLSFSMGMGAVLGERGALMVCHESPANWSATLGQAQDGPYFQFEHRRDPADGWVGAAVRLCPTDPDVTAACKRYRARVVERGWFVSWAEKIARKPIVRNLFGATMAFIGYNKSSDVDYTAGARELRRLGFESVFYYPVRMFQYSLDFQMGGDAPIWLSDEEIRAVKSVDGANVSPWAWVVEGLDDGSEARRAIFKKGPDGQPIPNWKIDERRWYLVCTPYQVEHVKQRLAGDMAEMDWLHFDVSAVWAGRPCFDSRHALHGNRPLGLLGDIEWTRRLFSSETVGNRVVSSEGFADQYTGWYDIGSTKMMPASPWNADCVPIPMTMLVFHDSCVHDWWELHNYNAHVGFGLTDLPHGLGTVGSGQPELKAAIDSLCGCPPSLFPFGKQYSWVDIQTRQTYSYLVRLEDAPVQAGIRAALPVTRLHKKIGLCELVSFEFLSEDRAVQATTFSDGTRVIANLGDREAEAAGCGVLPPHSWRRL
;
A
#
# COMPACT_ATOMS: atom_id res chain seq x y z
N MET A 1 4.12 -1.37 -40.94
CA MET A 1 3.91 -1.98 -39.60
C MET A 1 5.09 -2.90 -39.31
N LEU A 2 5.66 -2.83 -38.15
CA LEU A 2 6.69 -3.73 -37.65
C LEU A 2 6.08 -4.75 -36.70
N GLU A 3 6.49 -6.02 -36.82
CA GLU A 3 5.87 -7.09 -36.03
C GLU A 3 6.93 -8.04 -35.45
N LEU A 4 6.73 -8.47 -34.20
CA LEU A 4 7.47 -9.56 -33.56
C LEU A 4 6.45 -10.61 -33.10
N THR A 5 6.72 -11.87 -33.35
CA THR A 5 5.78 -12.96 -33.05
C THR A 5 6.51 -14.17 -32.48
N ASN A 6 5.93 -14.80 -31.48
CA ASN A 6 6.29 -16.11 -30.98
C ASN A 6 5.07 -17.04 -30.96
N ARG A 7 5.15 -18.19 -30.30
CA ARG A 7 4.02 -19.16 -30.24
C ARG A 7 2.81 -18.61 -29.46
N ARG A 8 3.02 -17.69 -28.52
CA ARG A 8 1.97 -17.22 -27.58
C ARG A 8 1.51 -15.81 -27.90
N LEU A 9 2.42 -14.95 -28.32
CA LEU A 9 2.18 -13.51 -28.43
C LEU A 9 2.57 -12.98 -29.81
N SER A 10 1.86 -11.95 -30.26
CA SER A 10 2.25 -11.08 -31.36
C SER A 10 2.29 -9.63 -30.88
N LEU A 11 3.34 -8.92 -31.20
CA LEU A 11 3.51 -7.48 -30.94
C LEU A 11 3.59 -6.76 -32.26
N SER A 12 2.70 -5.81 -32.51
CA SER A 12 2.69 -4.98 -33.72
C SER A 12 2.84 -3.52 -33.36
N VAL A 13 3.66 -2.79 -34.12
CA VAL A 13 3.91 -1.35 -33.97
C VAL A 13 3.88 -0.69 -35.33
N THR A 14 3.14 0.43 -35.47
CA THR A 14 3.13 1.23 -36.71
C THR A 14 4.47 1.94 -36.92
N GLU A 15 4.86 2.23 -38.18
CA GLU A 15 6.15 2.86 -38.50
C GLU A 15 6.29 4.28 -37.96
N ASP A 16 5.18 4.98 -37.82
CA ASP A 16 5.08 6.31 -37.18
C ASP A 16 4.89 6.24 -35.65
N GLY A 17 4.89 5.03 -35.08
CA GLY A 17 4.67 4.84 -33.65
C GLY A 17 3.27 5.27 -33.16
N SER A 18 2.32 5.56 -34.04
CA SER A 18 0.98 6.02 -33.66
C SER A 18 0.15 4.93 -32.99
N SER A 19 0.50 3.65 -33.16
CA SER A 19 -0.18 2.53 -32.51
C SER A 19 0.81 1.43 -32.16
N ALA A 20 0.55 0.79 -31.01
CA ALA A 20 1.20 -0.47 -30.62
C ALA A 20 0.13 -1.39 -30.06
N SER A 21 0.18 -2.69 -30.42
CA SER A 21 -0.78 -3.69 -29.95
C SER A 21 -0.10 -5.00 -29.59
N ILE A 22 -0.67 -5.69 -28.62
CA ILE A 22 -0.26 -7.01 -28.15
C ILE A 22 -1.43 -7.96 -28.32
N GLU A 23 -1.24 -9.01 -29.08
CA GLU A 23 -2.19 -10.09 -29.24
C GLU A 23 -1.75 -11.30 -28.40
N ASP A 24 -2.63 -11.82 -27.56
CA ASP A 24 -2.52 -13.15 -27.01
C ASP A 24 -3.14 -14.15 -27.98
N ARG A 25 -2.29 -14.88 -28.67
CA ARG A 25 -2.69 -15.85 -29.70
C ARG A 25 -3.37 -17.10 -29.12
N VAL A 26 -3.15 -17.37 -27.84
CA VAL A 26 -3.77 -18.50 -27.14
C VAL A 26 -5.22 -18.15 -26.77
N ARG A 27 -5.43 -16.97 -26.17
CA ARG A 27 -6.76 -16.50 -25.75
C ARG A 27 -7.50 -15.75 -26.85
N ARG A 28 -6.82 -15.40 -27.93
CA ARG A 28 -7.36 -14.66 -29.09
C ARG A 28 -7.95 -13.32 -28.69
N CYS A 29 -7.22 -12.58 -27.89
CA CYS A 29 -7.56 -11.22 -27.46
C CYS A 29 -6.39 -10.27 -27.70
N THR A 30 -6.71 -9.00 -27.92
CA THR A 30 -5.73 -7.96 -28.27
C THR A 30 -5.91 -6.76 -27.38
N TRP A 31 -4.81 -6.17 -26.95
CA TRP A 31 -4.76 -4.87 -26.27
C TRP A 31 -3.98 -3.88 -27.11
N ARG A 32 -4.52 -2.66 -27.21
CA ARG A 32 -3.89 -1.56 -27.95
C ARG A 32 -3.57 -0.40 -27.01
N VAL A 33 -2.43 0.24 -27.24
CA VAL A 33 -2.07 1.49 -26.54
C VAL A 33 -2.98 2.64 -26.99
N ASP A 34 -3.62 3.31 -26.04
CA ASP A 34 -4.31 4.59 -26.29
C ASP A 34 -3.30 5.72 -26.36
N ARG A 35 -2.91 6.08 -27.57
CA ARG A 35 -1.95 7.15 -27.83
C ARG A 35 -2.49 8.54 -27.55
N SER A 36 -3.81 8.71 -27.54
CA SER A 36 -4.41 10.00 -27.20
C SER A 36 -4.13 10.43 -25.76
N ARG A 37 -3.71 9.47 -24.90
CA ARG A 37 -3.38 9.69 -23.48
C ARG A 37 -1.90 9.48 -23.17
N SER A 38 -1.08 9.15 -24.18
CA SER A 38 0.36 8.96 -24.01
C SER A 38 1.11 10.26 -24.24
N GLY A 39 2.11 10.54 -23.42
CA GLY A 39 2.88 11.77 -23.54
C GLY A 39 3.93 11.93 -22.45
N TRP A 40 4.32 13.16 -22.20
CA TRP A 40 5.36 13.51 -21.25
C TRP A 40 5.06 14.87 -20.59
N ARG A 41 5.80 15.20 -19.52
CA ARG A 41 5.70 16.49 -18.81
C ARG A 41 7.09 17.08 -18.62
N SER A 42 7.22 18.38 -18.84
CA SER A 42 8.43 19.14 -18.56
C SER A 42 8.68 19.32 -17.06
N LYS A 43 9.92 19.64 -16.70
CA LYS A 43 10.28 20.03 -15.34
C LYS A 43 9.53 21.30 -14.91
N GLY A 44 9.15 21.33 -13.64
CA GLY A 44 8.49 22.46 -12.98
C GLY A 44 7.06 22.15 -12.56
N ASP A 45 6.65 22.80 -11.48
CA ASP A 45 5.32 22.61 -10.91
C ASP A 45 4.23 23.10 -11.87
N GLY A 46 3.16 22.31 -12.01
CA GLY A 46 2.00 22.68 -12.78
C GLY A 46 2.17 22.62 -14.30
N GLN A 47 3.29 22.08 -14.80
CA GLN A 47 3.46 21.93 -16.26
C GLN A 47 2.41 20.96 -16.84
N PRO A 48 1.80 21.31 -18.00
CA PRO A 48 0.81 20.44 -18.63
C PRO A 48 1.43 19.14 -19.14
N PHE A 49 0.61 18.11 -19.23
CA PHE A 49 1.01 16.87 -19.88
C PHE A 49 0.92 17.03 -21.41
N GLU A 50 2.07 16.93 -22.08
CA GLU A 50 2.17 17.08 -23.53
C GLU A 50 2.02 15.73 -24.23
N ARG A 51 1.23 15.69 -25.31
CA ARG A 51 1.01 14.47 -26.09
C ARG A 51 2.18 14.21 -27.03
N PHE A 52 2.50 12.92 -27.24
CA PHE A 52 3.45 12.58 -28.29
C PHE A 52 2.88 12.88 -29.68
N GLY A 53 3.65 13.60 -30.48
CA GLY A 53 3.44 13.71 -31.91
C GLY A 53 3.77 12.42 -32.67
N PRO A 54 3.80 12.44 -34.02
CA PRO A 54 4.29 11.32 -34.83
C PRO A 54 5.72 10.94 -34.43
N GLY A 55 5.94 9.64 -34.24
CA GLY A 55 7.25 9.07 -33.93
C GLY A 55 7.89 8.40 -35.13
N ARG A 56 8.93 7.64 -34.86
CA ARG A 56 9.62 6.79 -35.82
C ARG A 56 9.94 5.45 -35.22
N ALA A 57 9.42 4.39 -35.78
CA ALA A 57 9.70 3.03 -35.36
C ALA A 57 10.75 2.36 -36.23
N ARG A 58 11.60 1.53 -35.62
CA ARG A 58 12.59 0.71 -36.33
C ARG A 58 12.82 -0.62 -35.62
N ARG A 59 13.18 -1.66 -36.36
CA ARG A 59 13.65 -2.91 -35.76
C ARG A 59 15.07 -2.73 -35.25
N THR A 60 15.34 -3.35 -34.10
CA THR A 60 16.68 -3.44 -33.50
C THR A 60 16.96 -4.89 -33.10
N ALA A 61 18.18 -5.19 -32.67
CA ALA A 61 18.50 -6.52 -32.13
C ALA A 61 17.71 -6.85 -30.85
N GLY A 62 17.28 -5.83 -30.10
CA GLY A 62 16.52 -5.99 -28.83
C GLY A 62 15.01 -5.90 -28.99
N GLY A 63 14.46 -5.73 -30.21
CA GLY A 63 13.01 -5.58 -30.41
C GLY A 63 12.65 -4.51 -31.42
N ILE A 64 11.58 -3.76 -31.12
CA ILE A 64 11.13 -2.60 -31.88
C ILE A 64 11.36 -1.34 -31.04
N GLU A 65 12.13 -0.42 -31.56
CA GLU A 65 12.34 0.90 -30.95
C GLU A 65 11.46 1.94 -31.62
N VAL A 66 10.78 2.74 -30.80
CA VAL A 66 9.96 3.88 -31.23
C VAL A 66 10.47 5.13 -30.56
N SER A 67 10.77 6.17 -31.34
CA SER A 67 11.28 7.44 -30.81
C SER A 67 10.34 8.59 -31.15
N TYR A 68 10.15 9.49 -30.19
CA TYR A 68 9.31 10.68 -30.26
C TYR A 68 10.12 11.91 -29.91
N ALA A 69 9.91 13.00 -30.61
CA ALA A 69 10.45 14.29 -30.23
C ALA A 69 9.80 14.78 -28.93
N ALA A 70 10.62 15.31 -28.03
CA ALA A 70 10.21 15.93 -26.78
C ALA A 70 11.04 17.20 -26.55
N ALA A 71 10.77 17.98 -25.50
CA ALA A 71 11.45 19.23 -25.20
C ALA A 71 12.98 19.08 -25.18
N GLY A 72 13.63 19.55 -26.20
CA GLY A 72 15.11 19.57 -26.32
C GLY A 72 15.77 18.20 -26.56
N GLY A 73 15.01 17.16 -26.92
CA GLY A 73 15.55 15.82 -27.13
C GLY A 73 14.51 14.79 -27.56
N THR A 74 14.68 13.56 -27.13
CA THR A 74 13.93 12.39 -27.58
C THR A 74 13.48 11.53 -26.39
N VAL A 75 12.23 11.06 -26.46
CA VAL A 75 11.71 9.96 -25.63
C VAL A 75 11.61 8.73 -26.51
N SER A 76 12.23 7.64 -26.13
CA SER A 76 12.26 6.38 -26.89
C SER A 76 11.77 5.21 -26.07
N TYR A 77 11.02 4.31 -26.71
CA TYR A 77 10.55 3.06 -26.13
C TYR A 77 11.14 1.88 -26.91
N THR A 78 11.73 0.95 -26.18
CA THR A 78 12.13 -0.35 -26.76
C THR A 78 11.09 -1.39 -26.34
N TRP A 79 10.40 -1.99 -27.29
CA TRP A 79 9.43 -3.05 -27.13
C TRP A 79 10.11 -4.39 -27.42
N ALA A 80 10.30 -5.21 -26.43
CA ALA A 80 10.93 -6.52 -26.53
C ALA A 80 9.90 -7.62 -26.27
N LEU A 81 9.83 -8.60 -27.17
CA LEU A 81 8.96 -9.75 -27.04
C LEU A 81 9.70 -10.89 -26.35
N ALA A 82 9.25 -11.28 -25.16
CA ALA A 82 9.68 -12.48 -24.45
C ALA A 82 8.70 -13.65 -24.72
N ASP A 83 8.93 -14.81 -24.09
CA ASP A 83 8.10 -16.00 -24.32
C ASP A 83 6.64 -15.80 -23.93
N ASP A 84 6.37 -15.09 -22.83
CA ASP A 84 5.04 -14.96 -22.19
C ASP A 84 4.67 -13.53 -21.77
N HIS A 85 5.46 -12.54 -22.18
CA HIS A 85 5.19 -11.13 -21.91
C HIS A 85 5.90 -10.22 -22.94
N VAL A 86 5.49 -8.96 -22.96
CA VAL A 86 6.19 -7.89 -23.67
C VAL A 86 6.82 -6.97 -22.63
N GLU A 87 8.11 -6.69 -22.75
CA GLU A 87 8.78 -5.68 -21.95
C GLU A 87 8.87 -4.37 -22.73
N VAL A 88 8.51 -3.26 -22.09
CA VAL A 88 8.65 -1.91 -22.65
C VAL A 88 9.60 -1.11 -21.78
N ARG A 89 10.72 -0.68 -22.36
CA ARG A 89 11.73 0.15 -21.69
C ARG A 89 11.71 1.56 -22.26
N LEU A 90 11.67 2.52 -21.37
CA LEU A 90 11.79 3.93 -21.68
C LEU A 90 13.26 4.38 -21.62
N ARG A 91 13.66 5.20 -22.59
CA ARG A 91 14.87 6.02 -22.55
C ARG A 91 14.50 7.45 -22.91
N CYS A 92 15.11 8.39 -22.23
CA CYS A 92 14.90 9.80 -22.51
C CYS A 92 16.25 10.54 -22.40
N ASP A 93 16.64 11.23 -23.48
CA ASP A 93 17.82 12.10 -23.52
C ASP A 93 17.44 13.59 -23.41
N ALA A 94 16.15 13.91 -23.41
CA ALA A 94 15.66 15.26 -23.22
C ALA A 94 15.83 15.69 -21.75
N GLU A 95 16.68 16.68 -21.50
CA GLU A 95 17.00 17.14 -20.15
C GLU A 95 15.79 17.79 -19.44
N ASP A 96 14.90 18.42 -20.22
CA ASP A 96 13.74 19.12 -19.68
C ASP A 96 12.52 18.21 -19.41
N VAL A 97 12.57 16.96 -19.79
CA VAL A 97 11.50 15.99 -19.47
C VAL A 97 11.66 15.49 -18.05
N GLU A 98 10.63 15.66 -17.23
CA GLU A 98 10.54 15.16 -15.86
C GLU A 98 9.88 13.78 -15.76
N CYS A 99 8.80 13.57 -16.50
CA CYS A 99 8.12 12.27 -16.52
C CYS A 99 7.55 11.95 -17.89
N ALA A 100 7.35 10.66 -18.16
CA ALA A 100 6.70 10.18 -19.39
C ALA A 100 5.82 8.96 -19.09
N SER A 101 4.72 8.82 -19.84
CA SER A 101 3.84 7.65 -19.78
C SER A 101 4.59 6.38 -20.20
N LEU A 102 4.26 5.24 -19.62
CA LEU A 102 4.99 3.98 -19.87
C LEU A 102 4.04 2.79 -20.07
N PRO A 103 3.70 2.43 -21.31
CA PRO A 103 3.80 3.23 -22.55
C PRO A 103 2.60 4.13 -22.81
N GLY A 104 1.58 4.06 -21.98
CA GLY A 104 0.25 4.65 -22.04
C GLY A 104 -0.81 3.61 -21.69
N PRO A 105 -2.10 3.99 -21.59
CA PRO A 105 -3.16 3.05 -21.25
C PRO A 105 -3.25 1.94 -22.29
N MET A 106 -3.38 0.70 -21.82
CA MET A 106 -3.66 -0.47 -22.67
C MET A 106 -5.17 -0.72 -22.65
N LEU A 107 -5.80 -0.75 -23.82
CA LEU A 107 -7.24 -0.94 -23.97
C LEU A 107 -7.51 -2.27 -24.69
N PRO A 108 -8.43 -3.14 -24.18
CA PRO A 108 -8.82 -4.35 -24.87
C PRO A 108 -9.65 -4.03 -26.11
N GLU A 109 -9.51 -4.81 -27.18
CA GLU A 109 -10.27 -4.67 -28.43
C GLU A 109 -11.54 -5.52 -28.45
N ASP A 110 -11.67 -6.50 -27.55
CA ASP A 110 -12.76 -7.47 -27.55
C ASP A 110 -14.00 -7.07 -26.74
N GLY A 111 -14.07 -5.82 -26.31
CA GLY A 111 -15.15 -5.34 -25.47
C GLY A 111 -14.91 -5.57 -23.99
N GLY A 112 -15.88 -5.26 -23.17
CA GLY A 112 -15.85 -5.38 -21.70
C GLY A 112 -14.57 -4.81 -21.09
N ARG A 113 -14.62 -3.62 -20.49
CA ARG A 113 -13.42 -3.03 -19.91
C ARG A 113 -13.63 -2.74 -18.44
N GLU A 114 -12.84 -3.44 -17.62
CA GLU A 114 -12.68 -3.17 -16.21
C GLU A 114 -11.19 -3.06 -15.90
N ILE A 115 -10.85 -2.34 -14.86
CA ILE A 115 -9.49 -2.30 -14.36
C ILE A 115 -9.45 -2.78 -12.91
N ALA A 116 -8.49 -3.67 -12.61
CA ALA A 116 -8.16 -4.07 -11.26
C ALA A 116 -6.87 -3.34 -10.86
N VAL A 117 -6.96 -2.49 -9.83
CA VAL A 117 -5.85 -1.64 -9.38
C VAL A 117 -5.62 -1.82 -7.88
N PRO A 118 -4.36 -1.87 -7.42
CA PRO A 118 -4.04 -2.09 -6.02
C PRO A 118 -4.12 -0.78 -5.21
N LEU A 119 -5.22 -0.01 -5.39
CA LEU A 119 -5.50 1.13 -4.54
C LEU A 119 -5.92 0.58 -3.17
N TYR A 120 -5.16 0.89 -2.12
CA TYR A 120 -5.26 0.24 -0.81
C TYR A 120 -5.13 -1.29 -0.91
N GLN A 121 -6.17 -2.06 -0.52
CA GLN A 121 -6.21 -3.52 -0.63
C GLN A 121 -6.39 -4.01 -2.06
N GLY A 122 -7.01 -3.19 -2.90
CA GLY A 122 -7.37 -3.44 -4.27
C GLY A 122 -8.81 -3.04 -4.59
N LEU A 123 -9.00 -2.48 -5.78
CA LEU A 123 -10.29 -2.10 -6.33
C LEU A 123 -10.46 -2.67 -7.74
N LEU A 124 -11.66 -3.15 -8.04
CA LEU A 124 -12.14 -3.39 -9.38
C LEU A 124 -13.02 -2.21 -9.79
N LEU A 125 -12.61 -1.51 -10.82
CA LEU A 125 -13.34 -0.37 -11.38
C LEU A 125 -13.91 -0.78 -12.73
N GLY A 126 -15.20 -0.55 -12.91
CA GLY A 126 -15.95 -0.88 -14.12
C GLY A 126 -16.94 0.22 -14.48
N GLY A 127 -17.92 -0.16 -15.32
CA GLY A 127 -19.03 0.72 -15.67
C GLY A 127 -18.66 1.85 -16.64
N ARG A 128 -19.65 2.71 -16.85
CA ARG A 128 -19.56 3.94 -17.63
C ARG A 128 -20.06 5.07 -16.75
N GLY A 129 -19.31 6.15 -16.69
CA GLY A 129 -19.66 7.28 -15.84
C GLY A 129 -19.14 8.60 -16.41
N GLU A 130 -19.37 9.67 -15.65
CA GLU A 130 -18.77 10.97 -15.97
C GLU A 130 -17.25 10.86 -15.98
N PRO A 131 -16.57 11.51 -16.95
CA PRO A 131 -15.12 11.49 -17.04
C PRO A 131 -14.47 12.08 -15.80
N TRP A 132 -13.47 11.36 -15.27
CA TRP A 132 -12.59 11.83 -14.21
C TRP A 132 -11.18 11.28 -14.41
N GLU A 133 -10.19 11.94 -13.86
CA GLU A 133 -8.79 11.50 -13.88
C GLU A 133 -8.10 11.90 -12.58
N MET A 134 -7.23 11.03 -12.07
CA MET A 134 -6.41 11.30 -10.92
C MET A 134 -5.04 10.62 -11.03
N THR A 135 -4.02 11.25 -10.48
CA THR A 135 -2.68 10.64 -10.38
C THR A 135 -2.41 10.21 -8.94
N VAL A 136 -1.94 8.98 -8.78
CA VAL A 136 -1.62 8.36 -7.50
C VAL A 136 -0.17 7.92 -7.47
N GLY A 137 0.44 7.99 -6.29
CA GLY A 137 1.80 7.51 -6.05
C GLY A 137 1.87 6.03 -5.68
N HIS A 138 3.00 5.64 -5.08
CA HIS A 138 3.27 4.30 -4.56
C HIS A 138 3.44 4.34 -3.04
N GLY A 139 2.76 3.46 -2.34
CA GLY A 139 2.95 3.18 -0.91
C GLY A 139 2.25 4.12 0.08
N GLY A 140 1.68 5.22 -0.37
CA GLY A 140 1.07 6.23 0.52
C GLY A 140 -0.41 6.01 0.83
N HIS A 141 -0.99 7.01 1.48
CA HIS A 141 -2.43 7.17 1.54
C HIS A 141 -2.95 7.51 0.15
N LEU A 142 -4.07 6.95 -0.28
CA LEU A 142 -4.60 7.10 -1.63
C LEU A 142 -3.51 6.86 -2.69
N SER A 143 -2.91 5.68 -2.66
CA SER A 143 -1.84 5.30 -3.58
C SER A 143 -1.90 3.81 -3.89
N PHE A 144 -1.13 3.39 -4.87
CA PHE A 144 -0.96 1.97 -5.15
C PHE A 144 -0.09 1.31 -4.08
N SER A 145 -0.58 0.21 -3.54
CA SER A 145 0.17 -0.65 -2.62
C SER A 145 1.19 -1.54 -3.34
N MET A 146 1.04 -1.71 -4.66
CA MET A 146 1.89 -2.57 -5.49
C MET A 146 2.15 -1.93 -6.84
N GLY A 147 3.31 -2.19 -7.42
CA GLY A 147 3.70 -1.71 -8.76
C GLY A 147 3.01 -2.47 -9.89
N MET A 148 1.70 -2.70 -9.81
CA MET A 148 0.92 -3.41 -10.82
C MET A 148 -0.47 -2.83 -11.03
N GLY A 149 -1.12 -3.25 -12.08
CA GLY A 149 -2.54 -3.14 -12.34
C GLY A 149 -2.93 -4.11 -13.45
N ALA A 150 -4.21 -4.36 -13.64
CA ALA A 150 -4.69 -5.23 -14.72
C ALA A 150 -5.86 -4.59 -15.47
N VAL A 151 -5.87 -4.76 -16.78
CA VAL A 151 -7.00 -4.42 -17.66
C VAL A 151 -7.69 -5.71 -18.03
N LEU A 152 -8.94 -5.86 -17.63
CA LEU A 152 -9.74 -7.05 -17.86
C LEU A 152 -10.62 -6.85 -19.09
N GLY A 153 -10.48 -7.76 -20.05
CA GLY A 153 -11.37 -7.92 -21.19
C GLY A 153 -12.23 -9.18 -21.04
N GLU A 154 -13.06 -9.49 -22.02
CA GLU A 154 -13.95 -10.65 -21.96
C GLU A 154 -13.20 -11.99 -22.01
N ARG A 155 -12.13 -12.09 -22.79
CA ARG A 155 -11.39 -13.34 -23.07
C ARG A 155 -10.04 -13.43 -22.38
N GLY A 156 -9.52 -12.32 -21.89
CA GLY A 156 -8.22 -12.26 -21.22
C GLY A 156 -8.03 -10.99 -20.45
N ALA A 157 -7.06 -11.00 -19.53
CA ALA A 157 -6.59 -9.81 -18.85
C ALA A 157 -5.15 -9.49 -19.23
N LEU A 158 -4.79 -8.22 -19.20
CA LEU A 158 -3.42 -7.75 -19.34
C LEU A 158 -2.93 -7.19 -18.00
N MET A 159 -2.11 -7.92 -17.30
CA MET A 159 -1.39 -7.42 -16.13
C MET A 159 -0.24 -6.55 -16.60
N VAL A 160 -0.20 -5.31 -16.10
CA VAL A 160 0.87 -4.34 -16.32
C VAL A 160 1.66 -4.21 -15.04
N CYS A 161 2.96 -4.47 -15.08
CA CYS A 161 3.84 -4.45 -13.91
C CYS A 161 4.98 -3.47 -14.12
N HIS A 162 5.11 -2.47 -13.24
CA HIS A 162 6.25 -1.56 -13.25
C HIS A 162 7.51 -2.25 -12.71
N GLU A 163 8.66 -2.07 -13.37
CA GLU A 163 9.90 -2.78 -13.02
C GLU A 163 10.74 -2.08 -11.94
N SER A 164 10.53 -0.80 -11.69
CA SER A 164 11.21 -0.07 -10.61
C SER A 164 10.40 -0.07 -9.31
N PRO A 165 11.05 -0.16 -8.14
CA PRO A 165 10.38 0.04 -6.85
C PRO A 165 10.05 1.52 -6.57
N ALA A 166 10.55 2.46 -7.39
CA ALA A 166 10.36 3.89 -7.23
C ALA A 166 10.25 4.60 -8.58
N ASN A 167 10.18 5.91 -8.56
CA ASN A 167 10.19 6.79 -9.72
C ASN A 167 8.97 6.63 -10.63
N TRP A 168 7.84 6.20 -10.10
CA TRP A 168 6.62 6.11 -10.87
C TRP A 168 5.40 6.63 -10.10
N SER A 169 4.44 7.03 -10.87
CA SER A 169 3.06 7.26 -10.45
C SER A 169 2.14 6.52 -11.42
N ALA A 170 0.88 6.36 -11.02
CA ALA A 170 -0.15 5.84 -11.91
C ALA A 170 -1.23 6.89 -12.10
N THR A 171 -1.66 7.09 -13.34
CA THR A 171 -2.86 7.85 -13.66
C THR A 171 -4.01 6.88 -13.83
N LEU A 172 -5.07 7.09 -13.04
CA LEU A 172 -6.35 6.39 -13.13
C LEU A 172 -7.37 7.33 -13.74
N GLY A 173 -8.27 6.82 -14.53
CA GLY A 173 -9.36 7.64 -15.05
C GLY A 173 -10.55 6.85 -15.57
N GLN A 174 -11.66 7.56 -15.71
CA GLN A 174 -12.87 7.13 -16.38
C GLN A 174 -12.99 7.92 -17.67
N ALA A 175 -13.10 7.22 -18.79
CA ALA A 175 -13.45 7.80 -20.08
C ALA A 175 -14.91 7.43 -20.44
N GLN A 176 -15.45 8.00 -21.52
CA GLN A 176 -16.81 7.66 -21.99
C GLN A 176 -16.98 6.17 -22.32
N ASP A 177 -15.90 5.51 -22.75
CA ASP A 177 -15.86 4.11 -23.16
C ASP A 177 -15.43 3.16 -22.03
N GLY A 178 -15.13 3.66 -20.82
CA GLY A 178 -14.81 2.87 -19.62
C GLY A 178 -13.55 3.35 -18.89
N PRO A 179 -13.19 2.69 -17.77
CA PRO A 179 -12.04 3.05 -16.96
C PRO A 179 -10.73 2.72 -17.66
N TYR A 180 -9.65 3.39 -17.27
CA TYR A 180 -8.28 3.13 -17.72
C TYR A 180 -7.27 3.45 -16.64
N PHE A 181 -6.08 2.89 -16.77
CA PHE A 181 -4.92 3.32 -16.00
C PHE A 181 -3.66 3.28 -16.86
N GLN A 182 -2.65 4.04 -16.45
CA GLN A 182 -1.31 4.01 -17.03
C GLN A 182 -0.27 4.27 -15.95
N PHE A 183 0.92 3.73 -16.11
CA PHE A 183 2.08 4.18 -15.35
C PHE A 183 2.76 5.37 -16.04
N GLU A 184 3.29 6.26 -15.20
CA GLU A 184 4.18 7.34 -15.59
C GLU A 184 5.50 7.14 -14.86
N HIS A 185 6.60 7.06 -15.58
CA HIS A 185 7.92 7.02 -14.96
C HIS A 185 8.47 8.43 -14.81
N ARG A 186 9.03 8.72 -13.64
CA ARG A 186 9.64 10.01 -13.31
C ARG A 186 11.16 9.88 -13.31
N ARG A 187 11.82 10.91 -13.81
CA ARG A 187 13.28 11.04 -13.74
C ARG A 187 13.70 11.23 -12.29
N ASP A 188 14.59 10.36 -11.80
CA ASP A 188 15.26 10.59 -10.52
C ASP A 188 16.29 11.73 -10.68
N PRO A 189 16.27 12.77 -9.84
CA PRO A 189 17.25 13.85 -9.91
C PRO A 189 18.71 13.39 -9.72
N ALA A 190 18.95 12.28 -8.97
CA ALA A 190 20.28 11.72 -8.74
C ALA A 190 20.66 10.66 -9.76
N ASP A 191 19.73 9.72 -10.07
CA ASP A 191 20.00 8.50 -10.85
C ASP A 191 19.40 8.53 -12.27
N GLY A 192 18.69 9.58 -12.65
CA GLY A 192 18.10 9.74 -13.99
C GLY A 192 16.91 8.82 -14.26
N TRP A 193 16.87 8.16 -15.42
CA TRP A 193 15.77 7.29 -15.86
C TRP A 193 15.98 5.82 -15.48
N VAL A 194 16.56 5.55 -14.31
CA VAL A 194 16.87 4.19 -13.88
C VAL A 194 15.59 3.38 -13.62
N GLY A 195 15.53 2.16 -14.16
CA GLY A 195 14.41 1.24 -13.96
C GLY A 195 13.14 1.59 -14.73
N ALA A 196 13.21 2.50 -15.70
CA ALA A 196 12.08 2.93 -16.52
C ALA A 196 11.59 1.82 -17.47
N ALA A 197 10.92 0.80 -16.92
CA ALA A 197 10.38 -0.31 -17.69
C ALA A 197 9.08 -0.84 -17.10
N VAL A 198 8.22 -1.42 -17.94
CA VAL A 198 7.06 -2.22 -17.54
C VAL A 198 7.07 -3.56 -18.25
N ARG A 199 6.46 -4.56 -17.61
CA ARG A 199 6.07 -5.82 -18.27
C ARG A 199 4.58 -5.84 -18.51
N LEU A 200 4.19 -6.25 -19.70
CA LEU A 200 2.82 -6.41 -20.17
C LEU A 200 2.57 -7.92 -20.30
N CYS A 201 1.84 -8.49 -19.36
CA CYS A 201 1.70 -9.94 -19.20
C CYS A 201 0.23 -10.36 -19.41
N PRO A 202 -0.13 -10.97 -20.55
CA PRO A 202 -1.45 -11.57 -20.73
C PRO A 202 -1.72 -12.69 -19.74
N THR A 203 -2.93 -12.71 -19.16
CA THR A 203 -3.42 -13.72 -18.21
C THR A 203 -4.86 -14.13 -18.51
N ASP A 204 -5.41 -15.06 -17.76
CA ASP A 204 -6.85 -15.36 -17.77
C ASP A 204 -7.65 -14.12 -17.32
N PRO A 205 -8.93 -13.99 -17.73
CA PRO A 205 -9.73 -12.77 -17.55
C PRO A 205 -10.26 -12.60 -16.11
N ASP A 206 -9.39 -12.80 -15.13
CA ASP A 206 -9.73 -12.69 -13.71
C ASP A 206 -8.62 -12.04 -12.87
N VAL A 207 -9.03 -11.47 -11.74
CA VAL A 207 -8.14 -10.77 -10.81
C VAL A 207 -7.10 -11.71 -10.18
N THR A 208 -7.51 -12.96 -9.89
CA THR A 208 -6.61 -13.94 -9.28
C THR A 208 -5.43 -14.24 -10.20
N ALA A 209 -5.70 -14.51 -11.48
CA ALA A 209 -4.66 -14.80 -12.46
C ALA A 209 -3.66 -13.64 -12.60
N ALA A 210 -4.15 -12.39 -12.65
CA ALA A 210 -3.31 -11.20 -12.71
C ALA A 210 -2.44 -11.05 -11.45
N CYS A 211 -3.03 -11.22 -10.26
CA CYS A 211 -2.30 -11.14 -8.99
C CYS A 211 -1.28 -12.28 -8.83
N LYS A 212 -1.61 -13.52 -9.24
CA LYS A 212 -0.65 -14.64 -9.20
C LYS A 212 0.51 -14.45 -10.17
N ARG A 213 0.24 -13.85 -11.31
CA ARG A 213 1.30 -13.46 -12.26
C ARG A 213 2.23 -12.41 -11.65
N TYR A 214 1.69 -11.42 -10.95
CA TYR A 214 2.49 -10.44 -10.23
C TYR A 214 3.26 -11.06 -9.06
N ARG A 215 2.63 -11.97 -8.27
CA ARG A 215 3.29 -12.71 -7.20
C ARG A 215 4.56 -13.41 -7.69
N ALA A 216 4.49 -14.11 -8.83
CA ALA A 216 5.66 -14.71 -9.43
C ALA A 216 6.79 -13.67 -9.67
N ARG A 217 6.42 -12.47 -10.11
CA ARG A 217 7.39 -11.39 -10.35
C ARG A 217 8.02 -10.86 -9.07
N VAL A 218 7.26 -10.66 -7.99
CA VAL A 218 7.83 -10.19 -6.71
C VAL A 218 8.71 -11.24 -6.05
N VAL A 219 8.42 -12.54 -6.25
CA VAL A 219 9.31 -13.64 -5.85
C VAL A 219 10.64 -13.57 -6.60
N GLU A 220 10.62 -13.41 -7.94
CA GLU A 220 11.83 -13.21 -8.73
C GLU A 220 12.68 -12.01 -8.29
N ARG A 221 12.03 -10.94 -7.82
CA ARG A 221 12.70 -9.73 -7.31
C ARG A 221 13.27 -9.90 -5.89
N GLY A 222 12.95 -10.99 -5.20
CA GLY A 222 13.33 -11.19 -3.80
C GLY A 222 12.58 -10.29 -2.81
N TRP A 223 11.43 -9.74 -3.20
CA TRP A 223 10.60 -8.90 -2.31
C TRP A 223 9.63 -9.75 -1.50
N PHE A 224 9.36 -10.98 -1.92
CA PHE A 224 8.57 -11.94 -1.19
C PHE A 224 9.46 -12.75 -0.25
N VAL A 225 9.15 -12.71 1.05
CA VAL A 225 9.77 -13.55 2.07
C VAL A 225 8.65 -14.24 2.84
N SER A 226 8.63 -15.57 2.80
CA SER A 226 7.57 -16.36 3.42
C SER A 226 7.53 -16.20 4.95
N TRP A 227 6.37 -16.46 5.56
CA TRP A 227 6.26 -16.50 7.01
C TRP A 227 7.23 -17.49 7.66
N ALA A 228 7.46 -18.64 7.02
CA ALA A 228 8.42 -19.61 7.54
C ALA A 228 9.84 -19.01 7.68
N GLU A 229 10.28 -18.27 6.66
CA GLU A 229 11.58 -17.57 6.70
C GLU A 229 11.59 -16.41 7.70
N LYS A 230 10.52 -15.60 7.77
CA LYS A 230 10.41 -14.51 8.73
C LYS A 230 10.42 -15.02 10.16
N ILE A 231 9.67 -16.09 10.45
CA ILE A 231 9.65 -16.75 11.77
C ILE A 231 11.02 -17.35 12.13
N ALA A 232 11.74 -17.92 11.16
CA ALA A 232 13.09 -18.43 11.41
C ALA A 232 14.07 -17.32 11.81
N ARG A 233 13.93 -16.13 11.23
CA ARG A 233 14.75 -14.95 11.54
C ARG A 233 14.31 -14.24 12.84
N LYS A 234 12.98 -14.15 13.06
CA LYS A 234 12.33 -13.43 14.17
C LYS A 234 11.21 -14.31 14.76
N PRO A 235 11.48 -15.18 15.73
CA PRO A 235 10.48 -16.10 16.29
C PRO A 235 9.23 -15.42 16.88
N ILE A 236 9.35 -14.16 17.34
CA ILE A 236 8.22 -13.36 17.86
C ILE A 236 7.12 -13.13 16.84
N VAL A 237 7.42 -13.21 15.54
CA VAL A 237 6.44 -13.07 14.45
C VAL A 237 5.30 -14.08 14.58
N ARG A 238 5.50 -15.21 15.26
CA ARG A 238 4.42 -16.18 15.56
C ARG A 238 3.26 -15.59 16.33
N ASN A 239 3.50 -14.54 17.12
CA ASN A 239 2.46 -13.88 17.90
C ASN A 239 1.44 -13.11 17.04
N LEU A 240 1.74 -12.89 15.75
CA LEU A 240 0.81 -12.23 14.81
C LEU A 240 -0.39 -13.10 14.45
N PHE A 241 -0.26 -14.43 14.45
CA PHE A 241 -1.32 -15.31 13.96
C PHE A 241 -2.41 -15.51 15.00
N GLY A 242 -3.59 -14.95 14.72
CA GLY A 242 -4.71 -14.86 15.65
C GLY A 242 -4.63 -13.64 16.57
N ALA A 243 -3.74 -12.69 16.26
CA ALA A 243 -3.64 -11.44 17.00
C ALA A 243 -4.77 -10.47 16.68
N THR A 244 -4.90 -9.46 17.54
CA THR A 244 -5.59 -8.19 17.25
C THR A 244 -4.66 -7.03 17.56
N MET A 245 -4.77 -5.95 16.78
CA MET A 245 -4.03 -4.71 17.02
C MET A 245 -4.90 -3.80 17.91
N ALA A 246 -4.35 -3.31 19.00
CA ALA A 246 -5.05 -2.44 19.93
C ALA A 246 -4.37 -1.08 20.01
N PHE A 247 -5.02 -0.06 19.46
CA PHE A 247 -4.55 1.32 19.56
C PHE A 247 -5.02 1.96 20.87
N ILE A 248 -4.09 2.38 21.73
CA ILE A 248 -4.38 2.93 23.05
C ILE A 248 -4.39 4.47 23.12
N GLY A 249 -4.25 5.13 21.97
CA GLY A 249 -4.29 6.58 21.83
C GLY A 249 -2.93 7.26 22.05
N TYR A 250 -2.81 8.51 21.61
CA TYR A 250 -1.56 9.28 21.70
C TYR A 250 -1.28 9.88 23.07
N ASN A 251 -2.24 9.84 23.98
CA ASN A 251 -2.11 10.40 25.31
C ASN A 251 -2.55 9.38 26.36
N LYS A 252 -1.75 9.21 27.40
CA LYS A 252 -2.13 8.40 28.55
C LYS A 252 -3.37 9.01 29.22
N SER A 253 -4.32 8.16 29.57
CA SER A 253 -5.44 8.52 30.42
C SER A 253 -5.16 8.13 31.87
N SER A 254 -5.35 9.08 32.79
CA SER A 254 -5.21 8.86 34.23
C SER A 254 -6.29 7.95 34.82
N ASP A 255 -7.41 7.82 34.14
CA ASP A 255 -8.58 7.05 34.56
C ASP A 255 -8.69 5.66 33.92
N VAL A 256 -7.67 5.25 33.17
CA VAL A 256 -7.62 3.93 32.51
C VAL A 256 -6.54 3.06 33.12
N ASP A 257 -6.94 1.90 33.62
CA ASP A 257 -6.02 0.80 33.95
C ASP A 257 -5.79 -0.08 32.71
N TYR A 258 -4.71 0.19 32.00
CA TYR A 258 -4.34 -0.55 30.78
C TYR A 258 -4.04 -2.03 31.06
N THR A 259 -3.58 -2.35 32.27
CA THR A 259 -3.32 -3.73 32.67
C THR A 259 -4.61 -4.51 32.92
N ALA A 260 -5.57 -3.88 33.59
CA ALA A 260 -6.91 -4.47 33.77
C ALA A 260 -7.59 -4.69 32.42
N GLY A 261 -7.49 -3.71 31.51
CA GLY A 261 -7.99 -3.85 30.14
C GLY A 261 -7.34 -5.00 29.36
N ALA A 262 -6.03 -5.16 29.45
CA ALA A 262 -5.33 -6.26 28.81
C ALA A 262 -5.80 -7.62 29.38
N ARG A 263 -5.96 -7.74 30.70
CA ARG A 263 -6.52 -8.95 31.34
C ARG A 263 -7.94 -9.24 30.86
N GLU A 264 -8.76 -8.21 30.70
CA GLU A 264 -10.13 -8.38 30.23
C GLU A 264 -10.18 -8.85 28.78
N LEU A 265 -9.39 -8.28 27.86
CA LEU A 265 -9.27 -8.81 26.49
C LEU A 265 -8.83 -10.28 26.47
N ARG A 266 -7.86 -10.62 27.33
CA ARG A 266 -7.43 -12.02 27.47
C ARG A 266 -8.59 -12.91 27.95
N ARG A 267 -9.35 -12.47 28.96
CA ARG A 267 -10.53 -13.15 29.48
C ARG A 267 -11.63 -13.34 28.44
N LEU A 268 -11.81 -12.36 27.54
CA LEU A 268 -12.77 -12.41 26.44
C LEU A 268 -12.34 -13.38 25.32
N GLY A 269 -11.10 -13.82 25.31
CA GLY A 269 -10.59 -14.84 24.39
C GLY A 269 -9.61 -14.35 23.32
N PHE A 270 -9.11 -13.11 23.42
CA PHE A 270 -8.00 -12.66 22.58
C PHE A 270 -6.69 -13.26 23.11
N GLU A 271 -6.09 -14.15 22.34
CA GLU A 271 -4.89 -14.89 22.74
C GLU A 271 -3.61 -14.09 22.53
N SER A 272 -3.60 -13.18 21.56
CA SER A 272 -2.50 -12.26 21.28
C SER A 272 -3.03 -10.88 20.97
N VAL A 273 -2.48 -9.87 21.63
CA VAL A 273 -2.85 -8.46 21.44
C VAL A 273 -1.60 -7.62 21.30
N PHE A 274 -1.56 -6.80 20.27
CA PHE A 274 -0.47 -5.86 19.99
C PHE A 274 -0.92 -4.45 20.38
N TYR A 275 -0.45 -3.98 21.55
CA TYR A 275 -0.80 -2.66 22.10
C TYR A 275 0.15 -1.59 21.59
N TYR A 276 -0.40 -0.50 21.02
CA TYR A 276 0.35 0.67 20.59
C TYR A 276 -0.49 1.94 20.59
N PRO A 277 0.10 3.11 20.68
CA PRO A 277 1.46 3.34 21.13
C PRO A 277 1.55 3.33 22.66
N VAL A 278 2.44 2.53 23.25
CA VAL A 278 2.69 2.61 24.70
C VAL A 278 3.70 3.71 25.06
N ARG A 279 4.46 4.14 24.06
CA ARG A 279 5.47 5.21 24.17
C ARG A 279 5.72 5.82 22.80
N MET A 280 6.03 7.11 22.75
CA MET A 280 6.47 7.73 21.51
C MET A 280 7.99 7.62 21.36
N PHE A 281 8.39 7.35 20.13
CA PHE A 281 9.76 7.26 19.72
C PHE A 281 9.98 8.25 18.58
N GLN A 282 10.45 9.43 18.88
CA GLN A 282 10.71 10.48 17.90
C GLN A 282 12.20 10.72 17.73
N TYR A 283 12.56 11.23 16.57
CA TYR A 283 13.88 11.80 16.39
C TYR A 283 14.04 13.13 17.14
N SER A 284 12.97 13.90 17.29
CA SER A 284 12.93 15.09 18.15
C SER A 284 12.05 14.82 19.36
N LEU A 285 12.56 15.14 20.55
CA LEU A 285 11.87 14.92 21.82
C LEU A 285 10.64 15.82 22.05
N ASP A 286 10.38 16.79 21.15
CA ASP A 286 9.46 17.89 21.38
C ASP A 286 8.22 17.89 20.50
N PHE A 287 7.93 16.79 19.78
CA PHE A 287 6.71 16.74 19.01
C PHE A 287 5.51 16.41 19.89
N GLN A 288 4.64 17.39 20.03
CA GLN A 288 3.35 17.25 20.70
C GLN A 288 2.23 17.46 19.68
N MET A 289 1.45 16.43 19.43
CA MET A 289 0.17 16.59 18.75
C MET A 289 -0.83 17.17 19.75
N GLY A 290 -0.99 18.50 19.73
CA GLY A 290 -2.12 19.15 20.35
C GLY A 290 -2.10 19.33 21.87
N GLY A 291 -0.99 19.71 22.50
CA GLY A 291 -1.00 20.11 23.92
C GLY A 291 0.22 19.69 24.71
N ASP A 292 0.08 19.61 26.02
CA ASP A 292 1.13 19.24 26.97
C ASP A 292 1.81 17.91 26.64
N ALA A 293 3.05 17.74 27.12
CA ALA A 293 3.87 16.55 26.84
C ALA A 293 3.07 15.26 26.94
N PRO A 294 3.11 14.38 25.93
CA PRO A 294 2.34 13.14 25.97
C PRO A 294 2.81 12.32 27.17
N ILE A 295 1.90 12.02 28.07
CA ILE A 295 2.17 11.16 29.21
C ILE A 295 2.00 9.72 28.72
N TRP A 296 3.11 9.10 28.34
CA TRP A 296 3.18 7.69 27.95
C TRP A 296 3.16 6.78 29.17
N LEU A 297 2.95 5.50 28.93
CA LEU A 297 3.04 4.51 30.00
C LEU A 297 4.46 4.54 30.58
N SER A 298 4.57 4.52 31.90
CA SER A 298 5.84 4.33 32.61
C SER A 298 6.39 2.93 32.35
N ASP A 299 7.66 2.71 32.64
CA ASP A 299 8.30 1.38 32.51
C ASP A 299 7.58 0.33 33.38
N GLU A 300 7.05 0.72 34.55
CA GLU A 300 6.26 -0.15 35.41
C GLU A 300 4.94 -0.56 34.76
N GLU A 301 4.20 0.39 34.19
CA GLU A 301 2.95 0.12 33.49
C GLU A 301 3.17 -0.74 32.24
N ILE A 302 4.23 -0.47 31.47
CA ILE A 302 4.61 -1.30 30.30
C ILE A 302 4.88 -2.73 30.75
N ARG A 303 5.68 -2.92 31.81
CA ARG A 303 5.94 -4.27 32.38
C ARG A 303 4.67 -4.92 32.92
N ALA A 304 3.78 -4.16 33.54
CA ALA A 304 2.50 -4.67 34.01
C ALA A 304 1.62 -5.17 32.87
N VAL A 305 1.49 -4.40 31.78
CA VAL A 305 0.77 -4.84 30.56
C VAL A 305 1.42 -6.09 29.98
N LYS A 306 2.74 -6.11 29.82
CA LYS A 306 3.50 -7.27 29.28
C LYS A 306 3.40 -8.52 30.16
N SER A 307 3.10 -8.37 31.46
CA SER A 307 2.87 -9.51 32.34
C SER A 307 1.58 -10.28 32.04
N VAL A 308 0.69 -9.70 31.25
CA VAL A 308 -0.52 -10.38 30.78
C VAL A 308 -0.14 -11.29 29.61
N ASP A 309 -0.48 -12.56 29.71
CA ASP A 309 -0.17 -13.54 28.66
C ASP A 309 -0.77 -13.11 27.31
N GLY A 310 0.08 -13.13 26.26
CA GLY A 310 -0.27 -12.72 24.90
C GLY A 310 -0.21 -11.21 24.64
N ALA A 311 0.15 -10.37 25.63
CA ALA A 311 0.34 -8.94 25.41
C ALA A 311 1.70 -8.65 24.77
N ASN A 312 1.69 -7.88 23.69
CA ASN A 312 2.87 -7.38 22.98
C ASN A 312 2.78 -5.85 22.91
N VAL A 313 3.87 -5.14 23.16
CA VAL A 313 3.86 -3.68 23.26
C VAL A 313 4.78 -3.01 22.24
N SER A 314 4.35 -1.88 21.71
CA SER A 314 5.08 -1.09 20.70
C SER A 314 5.09 0.39 21.02
N PRO A 315 6.19 1.07 20.75
CA PRO A 315 6.16 2.52 20.63
C PRO A 315 5.52 2.94 19.29
N TRP A 316 5.19 4.20 19.18
CA TRP A 316 4.98 4.87 17.90
C TRP A 316 6.32 5.46 17.45
N ALA A 317 6.93 4.85 16.42
CA ALA A 317 8.24 5.27 15.96
C ALA A 317 8.10 6.25 14.79
N TRP A 318 8.25 7.53 15.09
CA TRP A 318 8.23 8.61 14.10
C TRP A 318 9.65 9.09 13.83
N VAL A 319 10.34 8.45 12.90
CA VAL A 319 11.79 8.69 12.65
C VAL A 319 12.07 9.41 11.34
N VAL A 320 11.06 9.60 10.51
CA VAL A 320 11.20 10.15 9.15
C VAL A 320 11.58 11.61 9.15
N GLU A 321 11.22 12.32 10.21
CA GLU A 321 11.42 13.77 10.31
C GLU A 321 11.90 14.22 11.68
N GLY A 322 12.50 15.40 11.73
CA GLY A 322 12.99 16.03 12.94
C GLY A 322 12.66 17.50 13.00
N LEU A 323 12.35 17.98 14.21
CA LEU A 323 12.17 19.40 14.47
C LEU A 323 13.51 20.15 14.31
N ASP A 324 13.53 21.27 13.61
CA ASP A 324 14.67 22.19 13.61
C ASP A 324 14.71 22.97 14.92
N ASP A 325 15.60 22.57 15.81
CA ASP A 325 15.88 23.24 17.07
C ASP A 325 16.94 24.36 16.96
N GLY A 326 17.37 24.64 15.72
CA GLY A 326 18.42 25.64 15.43
C GLY A 326 19.84 25.12 15.56
N SER A 327 20.06 23.90 16.12
CA SER A 327 21.41 23.37 16.31
C SER A 327 22.01 22.84 15.01
N GLU A 328 23.34 23.00 14.86
CA GLU A 328 24.08 22.47 13.73
C GLU A 328 24.01 20.93 13.67
N ALA A 329 24.06 20.28 14.81
CA ALA A 329 23.99 18.82 14.92
C ALA A 329 22.66 18.28 14.38
N ARG A 330 21.55 18.97 14.65
CA ARG A 330 20.22 18.60 14.13
C ARG A 330 20.15 18.81 12.61
N ARG A 331 20.59 19.97 12.14
CA ARG A 331 20.58 20.31 10.72
C ARG A 331 21.51 19.43 9.87
N ALA A 332 22.55 18.88 10.50
CA ALA A 332 23.51 17.98 9.84
C ALA A 332 22.94 16.62 9.43
N ILE A 333 21.77 16.23 9.93
CA ILE A 333 21.13 14.94 9.61
C ILE A 333 19.93 15.05 8.68
N PHE A 334 19.52 16.27 8.33
CA PHE A 334 18.39 16.48 7.44
C PHE A 334 18.73 16.14 5.99
N LYS A 335 17.77 15.52 5.27
CA LYS A 335 17.87 15.38 3.82
C LYS A 335 17.94 16.74 3.17
N LYS A 336 18.74 16.86 2.11
CA LYS A 336 18.85 18.08 1.34
C LYS A 336 18.41 17.87 -0.10
N GLY A 337 17.74 18.88 -0.63
CA GLY A 337 17.41 18.99 -2.04
C GLY A 337 18.64 19.26 -2.92
N PRO A 338 18.45 19.27 -4.26
CA PRO A 338 19.51 19.62 -5.21
C PRO A 338 20.09 21.03 -5.00
N ASP A 339 19.31 21.92 -4.40
CA ASP A 339 19.67 23.29 -4.03
C ASP A 339 20.53 23.37 -2.73
N GLY A 340 20.78 22.22 -2.10
CA GLY A 340 21.50 22.13 -0.83
C GLY A 340 20.69 22.54 0.41
N GLN A 341 19.41 22.87 0.26
CA GLN A 341 18.53 23.22 1.37
C GLN A 341 17.89 21.98 2.00
N PRO A 342 17.63 22.00 3.33
CA PRO A 342 16.88 20.94 3.98
C PRO A 342 15.49 20.78 3.36
N ILE A 343 15.06 19.54 3.12
CA ILE A 343 13.75 19.23 2.56
C ILE A 343 12.69 19.42 3.64
N PRO A 344 11.79 20.42 3.52
CA PRO A 344 10.77 20.67 4.52
C PRO A 344 9.68 19.60 4.47
N ASN A 345 9.07 19.32 5.62
CA ASN A 345 7.89 18.47 5.71
C ASN A 345 6.72 19.20 6.36
N TRP A 346 6.70 19.34 7.67
CA TRP A 346 5.62 20.00 8.39
C TRP A 346 6.01 21.41 8.84
N LYS A 347 5.00 22.27 8.93
CA LYS A 347 5.08 23.52 9.65
C LYS A 347 3.84 23.65 10.54
N ILE A 348 4.06 23.79 11.85
CA ILE A 348 3.02 24.07 12.83
C ILE A 348 3.46 25.33 13.59
N ASP A 349 2.69 26.41 13.46
CA ASP A 349 3.04 27.74 13.94
C ASP A 349 4.43 28.17 13.40
N GLU A 350 5.37 28.52 14.26
CA GLU A 350 6.74 28.89 13.85
C GLU A 350 7.70 27.70 13.80
N ARG A 351 7.27 26.51 14.23
CA ARG A 351 8.09 25.30 14.27
C ARG A 351 8.10 24.62 12.91
N ARG A 352 9.27 24.16 12.47
CA ARG A 352 9.47 23.49 11.18
C ARG A 352 10.11 22.12 11.37
N TRP A 353 9.56 21.12 10.69
CA TRP A 353 10.12 19.78 10.58
C TRP A 353 10.70 19.56 9.21
N TYR A 354 11.84 18.88 9.19
CA TYR A 354 12.54 18.53 7.96
C TYR A 354 12.75 17.02 7.91
N LEU A 355 12.83 16.47 6.71
CA LEU A 355 13.07 15.05 6.53
C LEU A 355 14.46 14.65 7.03
N VAL A 356 14.52 13.64 7.88
CA VAL A 356 15.78 13.07 8.37
C VAL A 356 16.31 12.08 7.32
N CYS A 357 17.61 12.13 7.04
CA CYS A 357 18.24 11.22 6.10
C CYS A 357 18.19 9.78 6.63
N THR A 358 17.73 8.84 5.83
CA THR A 358 17.36 7.48 6.26
C THR A 358 18.49 6.68 6.93
N PRO A 359 19.77 6.78 6.51
CA PRO A 359 20.87 6.19 7.28
C PRO A 359 20.94 6.63 8.75
N TYR A 360 20.64 7.91 9.03
CA TYR A 360 20.62 8.40 10.42
C TYR A 360 19.41 7.90 11.21
N GLN A 361 18.27 7.66 10.53
CA GLN A 361 17.12 7.01 11.17
C GLN A 361 17.49 5.60 11.66
N VAL A 362 18.19 4.82 10.82
CA VAL A 362 18.68 3.47 11.18
C VAL A 362 19.56 3.51 12.43
N GLU A 363 20.55 4.39 12.46
CA GLU A 363 21.47 4.49 13.62
C GLU A 363 20.72 4.96 14.88
N HIS A 364 19.78 5.89 14.75
CA HIS A 364 18.98 6.34 15.87
C HIS A 364 18.11 5.21 16.46
N VAL A 365 17.44 4.43 15.59
CA VAL A 365 16.62 3.27 16.03
C VAL A 365 17.50 2.26 16.78
N LYS A 366 18.68 1.91 16.25
CA LYS A 366 19.61 1.01 16.92
C LYS A 366 19.99 1.50 18.32
N GLN A 367 20.31 2.79 18.46
CA GLN A 367 20.67 3.41 19.75
C GLN A 367 19.51 3.30 20.76
N ARG A 368 18.28 3.64 20.32
CA ARG A 368 17.11 3.60 21.19
C ARG A 368 16.77 2.16 21.61
N LEU A 369 16.89 1.19 20.70
CA LEU A 369 16.67 -0.23 21.00
C LEU A 369 17.73 -0.85 21.89
N ALA A 370 18.93 -0.28 21.94
CA ALA A 370 19.97 -0.67 22.91
C ALA A 370 19.75 -0.02 24.29
N GLY A 371 18.90 1.00 24.39
CA GLY A 371 18.60 1.76 25.60
C GLY A 371 17.15 1.61 26.05
N ASP A 372 16.43 2.72 26.06
CA ASP A 372 15.10 2.88 26.66
C ASP A 372 13.96 2.12 25.95
N MET A 373 14.20 1.63 24.72
CA MET A 373 13.24 0.83 23.94
C MET A 373 13.58 -0.67 23.90
N ALA A 374 14.51 -1.13 24.74
CA ALA A 374 14.98 -2.53 24.72
C ALA A 374 13.84 -3.55 24.96
N GLU A 375 12.85 -3.21 25.77
CA GLU A 375 11.74 -4.08 26.18
C GLU A 375 10.57 -4.14 25.17
N MET A 376 10.61 -3.38 24.06
CA MET A 376 9.53 -3.39 23.07
C MET A 376 9.51 -4.71 22.29
N ASP A 377 8.31 -5.24 22.06
CA ASP A 377 8.10 -6.51 21.35
C ASP A 377 7.94 -6.29 19.84
N TRP A 378 7.50 -5.11 19.46
CA TRP A 378 7.34 -4.69 18.08
C TRP A 378 7.56 -3.19 17.93
N LEU A 379 7.67 -2.73 16.69
CA LEU A 379 7.87 -1.33 16.34
C LEU A 379 6.87 -0.95 15.26
N HIS A 380 6.04 0.02 15.55
CA HIS A 380 5.23 0.67 14.54
C HIS A 380 5.93 1.93 14.03
N PHE A 381 6.39 1.88 12.78
CA PHE A 381 7.02 3.02 12.12
C PHE A 381 5.97 3.86 11.41
N ASP A 382 5.75 5.07 11.92
CA ASP A 382 4.85 6.03 11.30
C ASP A 382 5.41 6.51 9.96
N VAL A 383 4.58 6.60 8.94
CA VAL A 383 4.81 7.06 7.56
C VAL A 383 6.07 6.51 6.85
N SER A 384 6.83 5.60 7.45
CA SER A 384 8.11 5.15 6.86
C SER A 384 7.94 4.34 5.58
N ALA A 385 6.83 3.61 5.40
CA ALA A 385 6.50 2.92 4.15
C ALA A 385 5.50 3.69 3.26
N VAL A 386 5.04 4.86 3.70
CA VAL A 386 4.08 5.70 2.94
C VAL A 386 4.75 6.30 1.71
N TRP A 387 6.03 6.55 1.76
CA TRP A 387 6.76 7.16 0.67
C TRP A 387 7.70 6.17 0.00
N ALA A 388 7.69 6.18 -1.32
CA ALA A 388 8.52 5.29 -2.15
C ALA A 388 10.03 5.59 -2.10
N GLY A 389 10.46 6.46 -1.22
CA GLY A 389 11.81 6.96 -1.06
C GLY A 389 11.91 8.45 -1.39
N ARG A 390 12.95 9.09 -0.88
CA ARG A 390 13.26 10.49 -1.19
C ARG A 390 14.78 10.69 -1.26
N PRO A 391 15.31 11.28 -2.33
CA PRO A 391 16.75 11.46 -2.49
C PRO A 391 17.31 12.44 -1.44
N CYS A 392 18.61 12.33 -1.18
CA CYS A 392 19.37 13.27 -0.36
C CYS A 392 20.63 13.74 -1.11
N PHE A 393 20.78 15.02 -1.32
CA PHE A 393 21.92 15.60 -2.05
C PHE A 393 23.04 16.11 -1.15
N ASP A 394 22.98 15.90 0.19
CA ASP A 394 24.08 16.33 1.06
C ASP A 394 25.29 15.41 0.93
N SER A 395 26.31 15.88 0.22
CA SER A 395 27.58 15.16 0.04
C SER A 395 28.44 15.09 1.31
N ARG A 396 28.03 15.71 2.42
CA ARG A 396 28.72 15.62 3.71
C ARG A 396 28.24 14.46 4.56
N HIS A 397 27.15 13.81 4.19
CA HIS A 397 26.62 12.66 4.90
C HIS A 397 27.51 11.41 4.70
N ALA A 398 28.38 11.14 5.67
CA ALA A 398 29.29 10.00 5.63
C ALA A 398 28.57 8.66 5.54
N LEU A 399 27.38 8.52 6.14
CA LEU A 399 26.62 7.26 6.16
C LEU A 399 26.13 6.81 4.78
N HIS A 400 26.05 7.67 3.78
CA HIS A 400 25.82 7.28 2.40
C HIS A 400 27.01 7.59 1.47
N GLY A 401 28.20 7.63 2.04
CA GLY A 401 29.46 7.66 1.30
C GLY A 401 29.84 9.02 0.73
N ASN A 402 29.39 10.11 1.34
CA ASN A 402 29.68 11.49 0.91
C ASN A 402 29.32 11.79 -0.55
N ARG A 403 28.24 11.23 -1.03
CA ARG A 403 27.69 11.40 -2.39
C ARG A 403 26.16 11.48 -2.32
N PRO A 404 25.46 12.02 -3.32
CA PRO A 404 24.01 11.98 -3.36
C PRO A 404 23.46 10.56 -3.18
N LEU A 405 22.37 10.44 -2.42
CA LEU A 405 21.59 9.22 -2.24
C LEU A 405 20.33 9.33 -3.09
N GLY A 406 20.24 8.60 -4.19
CA GLY A 406 19.06 8.54 -5.05
C GLY A 406 17.90 7.78 -4.41
N LEU A 407 16.75 7.75 -5.09
CA LEU A 407 15.54 7.10 -4.59
C LEU A 407 15.72 5.61 -4.31
N LEU A 408 16.41 4.89 -5.20
CA LEU A 408 16.68 3.46 -5.00
C LEU A 408 17.57 3.22 -3.78
N GLY A 409 18.57 4.07 -3.58
CA GLY A 409 19.43 4.00 -2.40
C GLY A 409 18.66 4.28 -1.11
N ASP A 410 17.73 5.22 -1.11
CA ASP A 410 16.89 5.52 0.05
C ASP A 410 15.94 4.36 0.39
N ILE A 411 15.39 3.68 -0.62
CA ILE A 411 14.59 2.45 -0.44
C ILE A 411 15.43 1.35 0.23
N GLU A 412 16.68 1.15 -0.20
CA GLU A 412 17.56 0.14 0.42
C GLU A 412 17.86 0.47 1.90
N TRP A 413 18.01 1.74 2.25
CA TRP A 413 18.15 2.15 3.64
C TRP A 413 16.86 1.99 4.44
N THR A 414 15.69 2.21 3.84
CA THR A 414 14.39 1.93 4.48
C THR A 414 14.21 0.42 4.71
N ARG A 415 14.64 -0.44 3.78
CA ARG A 415 14.69 -1.89 3.98
C ARG A 415 15.59 -2.28 5.15
N ARG A 416 16.76 -1.62 5.30
CA ARG A 416 17.63 -1.81 6.46
C ARG A 416 16.97 -1.36 7.75
N LEU A 417 16.22 -0.24 7.73
CA LEU A 417 15.46 0.24 8.89
C LEU A 417 14.50 -0.85 9.40
N PHE A 418 13.82 -1.56 8.50
CA PHE A 418 12.88 -2.62 8.84
C PHE A 418 13.54 -3.99 9.08
N SER A 419 14.79 -4.16 8.74
CA SER A 419 15.48 -5.46 8.81
C SER A 419 15.80 -5.89 10.25
N SER A 420 15.96 -7.20 10.46
CA SER A 420 16.40 -7.76 11.73
C SER A 420 17.79 -7.27 12.19
N GLU A 421 18.62 -6.76 11.29
CA GLU A 421 19.91 -6.11 11.64
C GLU A 421 19.70 -4.84 12.47
N THR A 422 18.60 -4.13 12.22
CA THR A 422 18.24 -2.90 12.95
C THR A 422 17.33 -3.19 14.13
N VAL A 423 16.29 -3.98 13.92
CA VAL A 423 15.21 -4.16 14.92
C VAL A 423 15.40 -5.40 15.81
N GLY A 424 16.30 -6.32 15.48
CA GLY A 424 16.48 -7.58 16.21
C GLY A 424 15.28 -8.52 16.08
N ASN A 425 14.98 -9.26 17.18
CA ASN A 425 13.81 -10.14 17.25
C ASN A 425 12.56 -9.33 17.67
N ARG A 426 12.08 -8.46 16.79
CA ARG A 426 10.87 -7.65 16.99
C ARG A 426 10.00 -7.69 15.75
N VAL A 427 8.68 -7.67 15.94
CA VAL A 427 7.73 -7.45 14.83
C VAL A 427 7.90 -6.02 14.33
N VAL A 428 7.78 -5.83 13.03
CA VAL A 428 7.85 -4.51 12.39
C VAL A 428 6.56 -4.23 11.65
N SER A 429 5.96 -3.09 11.95
CA SER A 429 4.85 -2.54 11.17
C SER A 429 5.20 -1.14 10.68
N SER A 430 4.53 -0.71 9.63
CA SER A 430 4.59 0.68 9.20
C SER A 430 3.23 1.15 8.73
N GLU A 431 2.93 2.43 8.93
CA GLU A 431 1.85 3.08 8.21
C GLU A 431 2.13 2.97 6.70
N GLY A 432 1.09 2.61 5.93
CA GLY A 432 1.19 2.34 4.51
C GLY A 432 1.57 0.89 4.19
N PHE A 433 1.10 0.43 3.03
CA PHE A 433 1.49 -0.84 2.44
C PHE A 433 2.18 -0.57 1.11
N ALA A 434 3.42 -1.02 1.00
CA ALA A 434 4.19 -0.90 -0.22
C ALA A 434 5.00 -2.18 -0.47
N ASP A 435 4.79 -2.77 -1.63
CA ASP A 435 5.30 -4.09 -1.99
C ASP A 435 6.83 -4.20 -1.97
N GLN A 436 7.54 -3.10 -2.23
CA GLN A 436 8.99 -3.09 -2.17
C GLN A 436 9.58 -3.30 -0.77
N TYR A 437 8.74 -3.26 0.28
CA TYR A 437 9.16 -3.45 1.66
C TYR A 437 8.65 -4.73 2.31
N THR A 438 7.75 -5.48 1.67
CA THR A 438 7.07 -6.65 2.25
C THR A 438 8.01 -7.76 2.70
N GLY A 439 9.20 -7.87 2.13
CA GLY A 439 10.24 -8.80 2.59
C GLY A 439 10.92 -8.41 3.90
N TRP A 440 10.74 -7.17 4.37
CA TRP A 440 11.48 -6.61 5.52
C TRP A 440 10.58 -6.23 6.70
N TYR A 441 9.35 -5.71 6.47
CA TYR A 441 8.37 -5.53 7.53
C TYR A 441 7.38 -6.71 7.60
N ASP A 442 6.66 -6.81 8.71
CA ASP A 442 5.73 -7.93 8.97
C ASP A 442 4.27 -7.50 8.83
N ILE A 443 3.98 -6.22 9.05
CA ILE A 443 2.62 -5.64 8.97
C ILE A 443 2.68 -4.35 8.16
N GLY A 444 1.89 -4.27 7.11
CA GLY A 444 1.58 -3.02 6.42
C GLY A 444 0.23 -2.48 6.88
N SER A 445 0.25 -1.39 7.62
CA SER A 445 -0.98 -0.75 8.10
C SER A 445 -1.45 0.29 7.10
N THR A 446 -2.59 0.07 6.49
CA THR A 446 -3.15 0.97 5.48
C THR A 446 -4.60 1.30 5.76
N LYS A 447 -5.23 1.94 4.81
CA LYS A 447 -6.65 2.25 4.82
C LYS A 447 -7.36 1.27 3.90
N MET A 448 -8.63 1.01 4.16
CA MET A 448 -9.43 0.15 3.30
C MET A 448 -10.62 0.93 2.78
N MET A 449 -10.95 0.72 1.50
CA MET A 449 -12.15 1.33 0.92
C MET A 449 -13.38 0.60 1.45
N PRO A 450 -14.37 1.33 1.98
CA PRO A 450 -15.61 0.73 2.43
C PRO A 450 -16.43 0.23 1.23
N ALA A 451 -17.20 -0.83 1.46
CA ALA A 451 -18.12 -1.37 0.47
C ALA A 451 -19.55 -0.85 0.64
N SER A 452 -19.84 0.01 1.61
CA SER A 452 -21.21 0.48 1.90
C SER A 452 -21.33 2.01 1.71
N PRO A 453 -22.38 2.51 1.03
CA PRO A 453 -23.36 1.71 0.29
C PRO A 453 -22.71 0.96 -0.87
N TRP A 454 -23.23 -0.23 -1.16
CA TRP A 454 -22.66 -1.10 -2.18
C TRP A 454 -22.73 -0.46 -3.58
N ASN A 455 -21.60 -0.48 -4.29
CA ASN A 455 -21.49 0.01 -5.66
C ASN A 455 -20.81 -1.06 -6.53
N ALA A 456 -21.56 -1.65 -7.46
CA ALA A 456 -21.07 -2.70 -8.36
C ALA A 456 -20.02 -2.23 -9.39
N ASP A 457 -19.92 -0.92 -9.63
CA ASP A 457 -18.91 -0.33 -10.53
C ASP A 457 -17.59 0.02 -9.82
N CYS A 458 -17.56 -0.06 -8.48
CA CYS A 458 -16.37 0.19 -7.66
C CYS A 458 -16.31 -0.82 -6.52
N VAL A 459 -15.73 -1.99 -6.78
CA VAL A 459 -15.79 -3.15 -5.91
C VAL A 459 -14.45 -3.35 -5.19
N PRO A 460 -14.40 -3.40 -3.84
CA PRO A 460 -13.20 -3.79 -3.11
C PRO A 460 -12.85 -5.25 -3.38
N ILE A 461 -11.58 -5.53 -3.66
CA ILE A 461 -11.04 -6.85 -3.99
C ILE A 461 -9.73 -7.09 -3.26
N PRO A 462 -9.37 -8.33 -2.88
CA PRO A 462 -8.22 -8.61 -2.02
C PRO A 462 -6.90 -8.76 -2.79
N MET A 463 -6.51 -7.78 -3.63
CA MET A 463 -5.33 -7.90 -4.50
C MET A 463 -4.03 -8.06 -3.70
N THR A 464 -3.82 -7.25 -2.65
CA THR A 464 -2.62 -7.34 -1.82
C THR A 464 -2.49 -8.71 -1.16
N MET A 465 -3.60 -9.28 -0.70
CA MET A 465 -3.63 -10.58 -0.04
C MET A 465 -3.45 -11.74 -1.03
N LEU A 466 -3.97 -11.62 -2.26
CA LEU A 466 -3.69 -12.60 -3.32
C LEU A 466 -2.20 -12.70 -3.64
N VAL A 467 -1.44 -11.64 -3.38
CA VAL A 467 0.01 -11.60 -3.61
C VAL A 467 0.81 -11.94 -2.36
N PHE A 468 0.45 -11.41 -1.18
CA PHE A 468 1.34 -11.36 0.00
C PHE A 468 0.78 -11.98 1.28
N HIS A 469 -0.39 -12.63 1.29
CA HIS A 469 -1.02 -13.12 2.53
C HIS A 469 -0.10 -14.01 3.37
N ASP A 470 0.68 -14.87 2.72
CA ASP A 470 1.65 -15.76 3.37
C ASP A 470 3.06 -15.14 3.55
N SER A 471 3.14 -13.80 3.49
CA SER A 471 4.36 -13.03 3.66
C SER A 471 4.22 -11.80 4.55
N CYS A 472 3.07 -11.12 4.53
CA CYS A 472 2.85 -9.87 5.23
C CYS A 472 1.40 -9.74 5.68
N VAL A 473 1.19 -9.32 6.92
CA VAL A 473 -0.14 -8.95 7.43
C VAL A 473 -0.52 -7.61 6.82
N HIS A 474 -1.72 -7.55 6.29
CA HIS A 474 -2.35 -6.29 5.92
C HIS A 474 -3.30 -5.88 7.05
N ASP A 475 -2.86 -4.95 7.88
CA ASP A 475 -3.68 -4.37 8.94
C ASP A 475 -4.31 -3.05 8.44
N TRP A 476 -5.54 -2.80 8.85
CA TRP A 476 -6.21 -1.55 8.52
C TRP A 476 -7.13 -1.11 9.65
N TRP A 477 -6.99 0.11 10.06
CA TRP A 477 -7.65 0.69 11.20
C TRP A 477 -8.50 1.93 10.84
N GLU A 478 -8.34 2.47 9.64
CA GLU A 478 -9.15 3.57 9.14
C GLU A 478 -10.01 3.15 7.95
N LEU A 479 -11.30 3.43 8.02
CA LEU A 479 -12.17 3.54 6.87
C LEU A 479 -12.03 4.97 6.35
N HIS A 480 -11.20 5.16 5.32
CA HIS A 480 -11.03 6.49 4.75
C HIS A 480 -12.05 6.74 3.67
N ASN A 481 -12.67 7.88 3.78
CA ASN A 481 -13.50 8.39 2.72
C ASN A 481 -12.76 9.42 1.88
N TYR A 482 -12.07 8.93 0.86
CA TYR A 482 -11.57 9.79 -0.21
C TYR A 482 -12.56 9.95 -1.37
N ASN A 483 -13.76 9.44 -1.26
CA ASN A 483 -14.72 9.40 -2.35
C ASN A 483 -15.20 10.76 -2.80
N ALA A 484 -15.31 11.71 -1.87
CA ALA A 484 -15.61 13.09 -2.19
C ALA A 484 -14.55 13.73 -3.12
N HIS A 485 -13.32 13.21 -3.12
CA HIS A 485 -12.22 13.74 -3.94
C HIS A 485 -12.04 13.02 -5.26
N VAL A 486 -12.52 11.77 -5.38
CA VAL A 486 -12.21 10.93 -6.56
C VAL A 486 -13.44 10.42 -7.31
N GLY A 487 -14.64 10.80 -6.88
CA GLY A 487 -15.88 10.50 -7.61
C GLY A 487 -16.27 9.02 -7.67
N PHE A 488 -15.74 8.17 -6.79
CA PHE A 488 -16.08 6.74 -6.75
C PHE A 488 -17.50 6.44 -6.25
N GLY A 489 -18.27 7.47 -5.89
CA GLY A 489 -19.67 7.32 -5.49
C GLY A 489 -19.90 6.63 -4.14
N LEU A 490 -18.86 6.40 -3.36
CA LEU A 490 -18.94 5.83 -2.03
C LEU A 490 -19.25 6.95 -1.03
N THR A 491 -20.07 6.71 -0.02
CA THR A 491 -20.47 7.74 0.94
C THR A 491 -19.42 8.05 1.98
N ASP A 492 -19.54 9.23 2.57
CA ASP A 492 -18.81 9.63 3.77
C ASP A 492 -19.16 8.70 4.93
N LEU A 493 -18.28 7.72 5.19
CA LEU A 493 -18.31 7.07 6.49
C LEU A 493 -17.56 7.97 7.47
N PRO A 494 -18.08 8.16 8.68
CA PRO A 494 -17.33 8.84 9.72
C PRO A 494 -15.97 8.15 9.85
N HIS A 495 -14.91 8.89 10.17
CA HIS A 495 -13.59 8.33 10.43
C HIS A 495 -13.71 7.17 11.40
N GLY A 496 -13.86 5.97 10.87
CA GLY A 496 -14.03 4.76 11.64
C GLY A 496 -12.65 4.20 11.93
N LEU A 497 -12.41 3.95 13.18
CA LEU A 497 -11.12 3.52 13.67
C LEU A 497 -11.22 2.06 14.06
N GLY A 498 -10.77 1.18 13.16
CA GLY A 498 -10.80 -0.25 13.39
C GLY A 498 -12.22 -0.84 13.49
N THR A 499 -12.31 -2.07 13.96
CA THR A 499 -13.59 -2.81 14.08
C THR A 499 -14.55 -2.15 15.08
N VAL A 500 -14.02 -1.56 16.14
CA VAL A 500 -14.81 -0.92 17.20
C VAL A 500 -15.26 0.48 16.79
N GLY A 501 -14.39 1.26 16.16
CA GLY A 501 -14.65 2.66 15.85
C GLY A 501 -15.32 2.92 14.51
N SER A 502 -15.44 1.90 13.65
CA SER A 502 -15.96 2.06 12.27
C SER A 502 -17.45 2.40 12.20
N GLY A 503 -18.21 2.19 13.27
CA GLY A 503 -19.67 2.22 13.22
C GLY A 503 -20.30 1.05 12.43
N GLN A 504 -19.48 0.20 11.79
CA GLN A 504 -19.88 -0.95 10.98
C GLN A 504 -18.99 -2.17 11.29
N PRO A 505 -18.97 -2.66 12.53
CA PRO A 505 -18.05 -3.72 12.93
C PRO A 505 -18.26 -5.05 12.19
N GLU A 506 -19.49 -5.33 11.79
CA GLU A 506 -19.84 -6.53 11.02
C GLU A 506 -19.27 -6.46 9.59
N LEU A 507 -19.38 -5.32 8.92
CA LEU A 507 -18.79 -5.12 7.58
C LEU A 507 -17.27 -5.23 7.64
N LYS A 508 -16.64 -4.58 8.64
CA LYS A 508 -15.19 -4.73 8.80
C LYS A 508 -14.79 -6.17 9.05
N ALA A 509 -15.50 -6.90 9.91
CA ALA A 509 -15.23 -8.30 10.18
C ALA A 509 -15.43 -9.20 8.93
N ALA A 510 -16.41 -8.89 8.08
CA ALA A 510 -16.63 -9.59 6.82
C ALA A 510 -15.47 -9.37 5.83
N ILE A 511 -14.99 -8.13 5.70
CA ILE A 511 -13.85 -7.79 4.84
C ILE A 511 -12.55 -8.43 5.41
N ASP A 512 -12.29 -8.29 6.71
CA ASP A 512 -11.12 -8.91 7.36
C ASP A 512 -11.09 -10.42 7.13
N SER A 513 -12.26 -11.08 7.30
CA SER A 513 -12.38 -12.52 7.11
C SER A 513 -12.15 -12.95 5.66
N LEU A 514 -12.74 -12.22 4.71
CA LEU A 514 -12.56 -12.46 3.28
C LEU A 514 -11.09 -12.31 2.87
N CYS A 515 -10.44 -11.27 3.38
CA CYS A 515 -9.05 -10.96 3.09
C CYS A 515 -8.05 -11.79 3.90
N GLY A 516 -8.49 -12.47 4.97
CA GLY A 516 -7.61 -13.17 5.90
C GLY A 516 -6.79 -12.24 6.78
N CYS A 517 -7.26 -11.01 7.02
CA CYS A 517 -6.59 -10.02 7.84
C CYS A 517 -6.93 -10.18 9.34
N PRO A 518 -6.05 -9.81 10.27
CA PRO A 518 -6.40 -9.71 11.68
C PRO A 518 -7.33 -8.51 11.91
N PRO A 519 -8.22 -8.57 12.91
CA PRO A 519 -9.04 -7.42 13.29
C PRO A 519 -8.21 -6.41 14.08
N SER A 520 -8.67 -5.16 14.11
CA SER A 520 -8.09 -4.11 14.96
C SER A 520 -9.13 -3.54 15.92
N LEU A 521 -8.70 -3.29 17.16
CA LEU A 521 -9.48 -2.63 18.20
C LEU A 521 -8.97 -1.20 18.35
N PHE A 522 -9.83 -0.23 18.10
CA PHE A 522 -9.46 1.17 18.14
C PHE A 522 -10.57 2.04 18.73
N PRO A 523 -10.22 3.07 19.53
CA PRO A 523 -9.17 3.08 20.52
C PRO A 523 -9.56 2.24 21.73
N PHE A 524 -8.57 1.89 22.54
CA PHE A 524 -8.78 1.10 23.73
C PHE A 524 -8.61 2.01 24.96
N GLY A 525 -9.71 2.27 25.66
CA GLY A 525 -9.64 2.76 27.04
C GLY A 525 -9.91 4.23 27.30
N LYS A 526 -10.18 5.13 26.34
CA LYS A 526 -10.42 6.55 26.64
C LYS A 526 -11.16 7.32 25.56
N GLN A 527 -11.65 8.49 25.98
CA GLN A 527 -11.97 9.57 25.05
C GLN A 527 -10.70 9.96 24.27
N TYR A 528 -10.64 9.56 23.03
CA TYR A 528 -9.66 9.99 22.08
C TYR A 528 -10.17 11.25 21.40
N SER A 529 -9.42 12.33 21.46
CA SER A 529 -9.67 13.47 20.60
C SER A 529 -8.46 13.71 19.71
N TRP A 530 -8.69 13.64 18.44
CA TRP A 530 -7.72 13.99 17.43
C TRP A 530 -8.19 15.26 16.71
N VAL A 531 -7.28 16.20 16.55
CA VAL A 531 -7.53 17.42 15.78
C VAL A 531 -6.88 17.23 14.43
N ASP A 532 -7.69 17.13 13.39
CA ASP A 532 -7.18 17.19 12.02
C ASP A 532 -6.49 18.53 11.78
N ILE A 533 -5.20 18.50 11.48
CA ILE A 533 -4.36 19.68 11.33
C ILE A 533 -4.80 20.54 10.13
N GLN A 534 -5.34 19.90 9.09
CA GLN A 534 -5.77 20.56 7.87
C GLN A 534 -7.17 21.15 8.00
N THR A 535 -8.12 20.37 8.51
CA THR A 535 -9.53 20.78 8.62
C THR A 535 -9.85 21.48 9.93
N ARG A 536 -8.98 21.38 10.95
CA ARG A 536 -9.20 21.83 12.33
C ARG A 536 -10.42 21.19 13.00
N GLN A 537 -10.94 20.11 12.45
CA GLN A 537 -12.01 19.34 13.08
C GLN A 537 -11.46 18.49 14.23
N THR A 538 -12.18 18.51 15.34
CA THR A 538 -11.87 17.65 16.49
C THR A 538 -12.75 16.41 16.41
N TYR A 539 -12.13 15.25 16.33
CA TYR A 539 -12.79 13.96 16.43
C TYR A 539 -12.62 13.44 17.86
N SER A 540 -13.72 13.16 18.53
CA SER A 540 -13.70 12.62 19.90
C SER A 540 -14.35 11.25 19.91
N TYR A 541 -13.62 10.25 20.40
CA TYR A 541 -14.11 8.89 20.57
C TYR A 541 -13.98 8.49 22.03
N LEU A 542 -15.09 8.08 22.62
CA LEU A 542 -15.10 7.49 23.97
C LEU A 542 -15.18 5.99 23.81
N VAL A 543 -14.18 5.27 24.32
CA VAL A 543 -14.13 3.81 24.19
C VAL A 543 -13.84 3.19 25.54
N ARG A 544 -14.90 2.77 26.22
CA ARG A 544 -14.82 1.91 27.39
C ARG A 544 -15.19 0.50 26.98
N LEU A 545 -14.58 -0.50 27.61
CA LEU A 545 -14.87 -1.89 27.29
C LEU A 545 -16.34 -2.27 27.48
N GLU A 546 -17.01 -1.64 28.41
CA GLU A 546 -18.44 -1.83 28.72
C GLU A 546 -19.39 -1.16 27.72
N ASP A 547 -18.91 -0.22 26.89
CA ASP A 547 -19.75 0.50 25.94
C ASP A 547 -20.33 -0.42 24.88
N ALA A 548 -21.60 -0.26 24.56
CA ALA A 548 -22.30 -1.15 23.63
C ALA A 548 -21.64 -1.22 22.23
N PRO A 549 -21.16 -0.13 21.60
CA PRO A 549 -20.42 -0.20 20.34
C PRO A 549 -19.12 -0.99 20.46
N VAL A 550 -18.38 -0.84 21.57
CA VAL A 550 -17.14 -1.59 21.82
C VAL A 550 -17.42 -3.07 21.96
N GLN A 551 -18.46 -3.43 22.71
CA GLN A 551 -18.89 -4.83 22.86
C GLN A 551 -19.34 -5.43 21.52
N ALA A 552 -19.99 -4.66 20.64
CA ALA A 552 -20.33 -5.10 19.28
C ALA A 552 -19.06 -5.37 18.47
N GLY A 553 -18.10 -4.46 18.49
CA GLY A 553 -16.81 -4.63 17.82
C GLY A 553 -16.02 -5.85 18.33
N ILE A 554 -15.98 -6.07 19.64
CA ILE A 554 -15.34 -7.24 20.25
C ILE A 554 -16.01 -8.54 19.77
N ARG A 555 -17.35 -8.59 19.76
CA ARG A 555 -18.09 -9.77 19.25
C ARG A 555 -17.82 -10.04 17.78
N ALA A 556 -17.70 -8.99 16.96
CA ALA A 556 -17.38 -9.12 15.54
C ALA A 556 -15.91 -9.54 15.32
N ALA A 557 -14.97 -8.98 16.09
CA ALA A 557 -13.54 -9.21 15.96
C ALA A 557 -13.10 -10.63 16.40
N LEU A 558 -13.67 -11.15 17.49
CA LEU A 558 -13.21 -12.41 18.09
C LEU A 558 -13.30 -13.62 17.16
N PRO A 559 -14.34 -13.83 16.33
CA PRO A 559 -14.35 -14.89 15.32
C PRO A 559 -13.26 -14.71 14.25
N VAL A 560 -12.93 -13.46 13.89
CA VAL A 560 -11.90 -13.14 12.91
C VAL A 560 -10.50 -13.51 13.43
N THR A 561 -10.18 -13.26 14.71
CA THR A 561 -8.90 -13.70 15.29
C THR A 561 -8.74 -15.22 15.23
N ARG A 562 -9.82 -15.96 15.51
CA ARG A 562 -9.82 -17.43 15.42
C ARG A 562 -9.62 -17.92 13.99
N LEU A 563 -10.25 -17.26 13.02
CA LEU A 563 -10.01 -17.54 11.61
C LEU A 563 -8.56 -17.24 11.22
N HIS A 564 -8.06 -16.04 11.55
CA HIS A 564 -6.69 -15.62 11.25
C HIS A 564 -5.64 -16.55 11.92
N LYS A 565 -5.89 -17.05 13.11
CA LYS A 565 -5.03 -18.06 13.74
C LYS A 565 -4.89 -19.32 12.89
N LYS A 566 -5.94 -19.72 12.18
CA LYS A 566 -5.95 -20.90 11.33
C LYS A 566 -5.27 -20.64 9.99
N ILE A 567 -5.62 -19.52 9.33
CA ILE A 567 -5.23 -19.27 7.93
C ILE A 567 -4.06 -18.29 7.78
N GLY A 568 -3.62 -17.61 8.83
CA GLY A 568 -2.64 -16.52 8.72
C GLY A 568 -1.28 -16.91 8.12
N LEU A 569 -0.94 -18.22 8.13
CA LEU A 569 0.26 -18.76 7.46
C LEU A 569 0.00 -19.23 6.03
N CYS A 570 -1.26 -19.27 5.60
CA CYS A 570 -1.65 -19.84 4.32
C CYS A 570 -1.49 -18.83 3.19
N GLU A 571 -1.23 -19.30 1.98
CA GLU A 571 -1.44 -18.50 0.78
C GLU A 571 -2.94 -18.31 0.54
N LEU A 572 -3.39 -17.10 0.18
CA LEU A 572 -4.71 -16.87 -0.39
C LEU A 572 -4.63 -17.23 -1.87
N VAL A 573 -5.19 -18.39 -2.25
CA VAL A 573 -4.96 -19.00 -3.58
C VAL A 573 -5.96 -18.56 -4.63
N SER A 574 -7.21 -18.24 -4.24
CA SER A 574 -8.22 -17.77 -5.19
C SER A 574 -9.22 -16.80 -4.58
N PHE A 575 -9.79 -16.00 -5.45
CA PHE A 575 -10.86 -15.06 -5.20
C PHE A 575 -11.90 -15.16 -6.31
N GLU A 576 -13.19 -15.09 -5.96
CA GLU A 576 -14.30 -15.19 -6.92
C GLU A 576 -15.51 -14.36 -6.46
N PHE A 577 -16.29 -13.87 -7.41
CA PHE A 577 -17.61 -13.30 -7.19
C PHE A 577 -18.66 -14.40 -7.25
N LEU A 578 -19.57 -14.44 -6.28
CA LEU A 578 -20.65 -15.44 -6.19
C LEU A 578 -22.03 -14.87 -6.51
N SER A 579 -22.15 -13.56 -6.67
CA SER A 579 -23.39 -12.89 -7.08
C SER A 579 -23.13 -11.97 -8.27
N GLU A 580 -24.18 -11.74 -9.07
CA GLU A 580 -24.11 -10.90 -10.27
C GLU A 580 -23.77 -9.44 -9.93
N ASP A 581 -24.30 -8.94 -8.81
CA ASP A 581 -23.98 -7.61 -8.28
C ASP A 581 -22.61 -7.54 -7.57
N ARG A 582 -21.86 -8.67 -7.51
CA ARG A 582 -20.54 -8.79 -6.89
C ARG A 582 -20.50 -8.55 -5.38
N ALA A 583 -21.64 -8.43 -4.74
CA ALA A 583 -21.71 -8.20 -3.30
C ALA A 583 -21.29 -9.45 -2.51
N VAL A 584 -21.59 -10.65 -3.03
CA VAL A 584 -21.15 -11.90 -2.42
C VAL A 584 -19.83 -12.34 -3.04
N GLN A 585 -18.82 -12.44 -2.20
CA GLN A 585 -17.45 -12.75 -2.60
C GLN A 585 -16.94 -13.98 -1.83
N ALA A 586 -16.01 -14.71 -2.43
CA ALA A 586 -15.37 -15.84 -1.77
C ALA A 586 -13.86 -15.82 -1.99
N THR A 587 -13.14 -16.30 -0.97
CA THR A 587 -11.71 -16.56 -1.02
C THR A 587 -11.42 -17.99 -0.57
N THR A 588 -10.36 -18.58 -1.13
CA THR A 588 -9.88 -19.91 -0.74
C THR A 588 -8.40 -19.82 -0.35
N PHE A 589 -8.05 -20.43 0.76
CA PHE A 589 -6.70 -20.50 1.29
C PHE A 589 -6.05 -21.85 1.01
N SER A 590 -4.73 -21.91 1.06
CA SER A 590 -3.95 -23.11 0.67
C SER A 590 -4.17 -24.33 1.57
N ASP A 591 -4.76 -24.15 2.76
CA ASP A 591 -5.19 -25.26 3.64
C ASP A 591 -6.58 -25.81 3.29
N GLY A 592 -7.21 -25.31 2.23
CA GLY A 592 -8.57 -25.66 1.80
C GLY A 592 -9.67 -24.86 2.49
N THR A 593 -9.35 -24.00 3.45
CA THR A 593 -10.34 -23.11 4.08
C THR A 593 -10.93 -22.16 3.03
N ARG A 594 -12.24 -22.12 2.93
CA ARG A 594 -12.97 -21.16 2.10
C ARG A 594 -13.75 -20.20 2.99
N VAL A 595 -13.69 -18.92 2.66
CA VAL A 595 -14.46 -17.86 3.31
C VAL A 595 -15.41 -17.26 2.28
N ILE A 596 -16.68 -17.13 2.64
CA ILE A 596 -17.69 -16.45 1.83
C ILE A 596 -18.20 -15.27 2.63
N ALA A 597 -18.26 -14.09 2.02
CA ALA A 597 -18.73 -12.86 2.64
C ALA A 597 -19.77 -12.17 1.76
N ASN A 598 -20.83 -11.68 2.39
CA ASN A 598 -21.77 -10.74 1.80
C ASN A 598 -21.39 -9.32 2.26
N LEU A 599 -20.81 -8.55 1.36
CA LEU A 599 -20.39 -7.16 1.62
C LEU A 599 -21.49 -6.15 1.28
N GLY A 600 -22.59 -6.60 0.68
CA GLY A 600 -23.73 -5.76 0.29
C GLY A 600 -24.67 -5.43 1.44
N ASP A 601 -25.58 -4.50 1.18
CA ASP A 601 -26.54 -3.96 2.14
C ASP A 601 -27.85 -4.77 2.19
N ARG A 602 -27.93 -5.92 1.50
CA ARG A 602 -29.10 -6.80 1.43
C ARG A 602 -28.74 -8.25 1.69
N GLU A 603 -29.72 -9.03 2.11
CA GLU A 603 -29.55 -10.48 2.18
C GLU A 603 -29.27 -11.05 0.77
N ALA A 604 -28.38 -12.02 0.71
CA ALA A 604 -28.02 -12.69 -0.54
C ALA A 604 -27.91 -14.19 -0.32
N GLU A 605 -28.34 -14.99 -1.31
CA GLU A 605 -28.13 -16.42 -1.32
C GLU A 605 -26.77 -16.78 -1.88
N ALA A 606 -26.04 -17.64 -1.20
CA ALA A 606 -24.74 -18.13 -1.63
C ALA A 606 -24.72 -19.66 -1.68
N ALA A 607 -24.26 -20.21 -2.80
CA ALA A 607 -24.16 -21.65 -2.99
C ALA A 607 -23.30 -22.31 -1.89
N GLY A 608 -23.85 -23.33 -1.23
CA GLY A 608 -23.19 -24.03 -0.13
C GLY A 608 -23.26 -23.33 1.24
N CYS A 609 -23.80 -22.10 1.31
CA CYS A 609 -23.95 -21.33 2.55
C CYS A 609 -25.41 -21.05 2.95
N GLY A 610 -26.35 -21.09 1.98
CA GLY A 610 -27.70 -20.58 2.16
C GLY A 610 -27.72 -19.04 2.18
N VAL A 611 -28.69 -18.46 2.89
CA VAL A 611 -28.85 -17.02 2.99
C VAL A 611 -27.77 -16.42 3.92
N LEU A 612 -27.09 -15.40 3.42
CA LEU A 612 -26.14 -14.56 4.14
C LEU A 612 -26.77 -13.20 4.40
N PRO A 613 -26.90 -12.77 5.66
CA PRO A 613 -27.30 -11.42 6.00
C PRO A 613 -26.35 -10.35 5.42
N PRO A 614 -26.76 -9.09 5.33
CA PRO A 614 -25.86 -8.01 5.01
C PRO A 614 -24.62 -8.01 5.92
N HIS A 615 -23.47 -7.62 5.39
CA HIS A 615 -22.24 -7.44 6.16
C HIS A 615 -21.85 -8.67 7.00
N SER A 616 -22.04 -9.87 6.45
CA SER A 616 -21.79 -11.12 7.16
C SER A 616 -20.85 -12.04 6.39
N TRP A 617 -20.31 -13.02 7.09
CA TRP A 617 -19.41 -14.00 6.50
C TRP A 617 -19.58 -15.41 7.10
N ARG A 618 -19.13 -16.40 6.36
CA ARG A 618 -19.04 -17.79 6.83
C ARG A 618 -17.75 -18.44 6.36
N ARG A 619 -17.24 -19.32 7.19
CA ARG A 619 -16.14 -20.24 6.85
C ARG A 619 -16.73 -21.60 6.50
N LEU A 620 -16.26 -22.19 5.41
CA LEU A 620 -16.52 -23.56 4.98
C LEU A 620 -15.27 -24.42 5.17
#